data_aad8a313cc3de21a785b3d1ec324b502
#
_entry.id   aad8a313cc3de21a785b3d1ec324b502
#
_cell.length_a   1.000
_cell.length_b   1.000
_cell.length_c   1.000
_cell.angle_alpha   90.00
_cell.angle_beta   90.00
_cell.angle_gamma   90.00
#
_symmetry.space_group_name_H-M   'P 1'
#
loop_
_entity.id
_entity.type
_entity.pdbx_description
1 polymer ?
#
loop_
_entity_poly.entity_id
_entity_poly.type
_entity_poly.pdbx_seq_one_letter_code
_entity_poly.pdbx_strand_id
1 'polypeptide(L)'
;MQVAVGQPFAASETGGRANNEDAIYPAIGQAAGGTGALFVVCDGVGGAERGEVASALACEALADGMAVTGGRDVQEAVRCAERRFDAYLAAHPEATGMATTLTMLAFGDGGVTVAHIGDSRVYQFRDGRIVFRTEDHSLVNVWVKLGRITAEEATRHPQRHVITRAIQGSSAPAEADVVRLTDVRPGDRFLLCTDGVTDIITDDALSSLFATHSTPEAVGRAIIDACSVRARDNFSFYIVPILRG
;
A
#
# COMPACT_ATOMS: atom_id res chain seq x y z
N MET A 1 23.42 0.81 -9.80
CA MET A 1 23.79 1.01 -8.38
C MET A 1 22.80 0.18 -7.57
N GLN A 2 23.29 -0.70 -6.73
CA GLN A 2 22.42 -1.55 -5.91
C GLN A 2 21.86 -0.70 -4.78
N VAL A 3 20.52 -0.68 -4.65
CA VAL A 3 19.83 0.06 -3.59
C VAL A 3 19.88 -0.79 -2.32
N ALA A 4 20.48 -0.27 -1.26
CA ALA A 4 20.52 -0.96 0.04
C ALA A 4 19.34 -0.47 0.89
N VAL A 5 18.53 -1.42 1.36
CA VAL A 5 17.38 -1.16 2.25
C VAL A 5 17.86 -1.22 3.69
N GLY A 6 17.52 -0.20 4.47
CA GLY A 6 17.78 -0.15 5.90
C GLY A 6 16.69 -0.85 6.71
N GLN A 7 16.80 -0.74 8.05
CA GLN A 7 15.78 -1.30 8.93
C GLN A 7 14.45 -0.57 8.73
N PRO A 8 13.39 -1.23 8.26
CA PRO A 8 12.09 -0.62 8.10
C PRO A 8 11.38 -0.47 9.44
N PHE A 9 10.42 0.43 9.50
CA PHE A 9 9.43 0.50 10.56
C PHE A 9 8.05 0.20 9.99
N ALA A 10 7.22 -0.55 10.71
CA ALA A 10 5.87 -0.89 10.30
C ALA A 10 4.90 -0.82 11.48
N ALA A 11 3.65 -0.52 11.17
CA ALA A 11 2.53 -0.65 12.08
C ALA A 11 1.30 -1.14 11.31
N SER A 12 0.41 -1.85 12.02
CA SER A 12 -0.88 -2.29 11.52
C SER A 12 -1.85 -2.30 12.70
N GLU A 13 -2.81 -1.38 12.69
CA GLU A 13 -3.65 -1.04 13.84
C GLU A 13 -5.12 -1.05 13.45
N THR A 14 -5.97 -1.50 14.37
CA THR A 14 -7.43 -1.55 14.15
C THR A 14 -8.08 -0.17 14.05
N GLY A 15 -7.42 0.88 14.58
CA GLY A 15 -8.05 2.21 14.64
C GLY A 15 -9.40 2.18 15.36
N GLY A 16 -10.42 2.73 14.71
CA GLY A 16 -11.79 2.78 15.26
C GLY A 16 -12.67 1.58 14.91
N ARG A 17 -12.15 0.57 14.20
CA ARG A 17 -12.88 -0.65 13.80
C ARG A 17 -12.82 -1.74 14.87
N ALA A 18 -13.72 -2.70 14.80
CA ALA A 18 -13.71 -3.88 15.68
C ALA A 18 -12.69 -4.94 15.23
N ASN A 19 -12.39 -4.98 13.93
CA ASN A 19 -11.46 -5.91 13.28
C ASN A 19 -10.44 -5.13 12.46
N ASN A 20 -9.26 -5.73 12.21
CA ASN A 20 -8.28 -5.19 11.29
C ASN A 20 -8.38 -5.97 9.97
N GLU A 21 -8.81 -5.28 8.94
CA GLU A 21 -8.94 -5.81 7.58
C GLU A 21 -7.72 -5.52 6.71
N ASP A 22 -6.74 -4.77 7.25
CA ASP A 22 -5.45 -4.55 6.60
C ASP A 22 -4.53 -5.75 6.78
N ALA A 23 -3.67 -5.99 5.79
CA ALA A 23 -2.55 -6.93 5.89
C ALA A 23 -1.26 -6.31 5.35
N ILE A 24 -0.14 -6.72 5.93
CA ILE A 24 1.19 -6.28 5.52
C ILE A 24 2.16 -7.46 5.34
N TYR A 25 3.06 -7.35 4.39
CA TYR A 25 4.14 -8.30 4.16
C TYR A 25 5.49 -7.59 3.97
N PRO A 26 6.57 -8.06 4.64
CA PRO A 26 6.63 -9.13 5.64
C PRO A 26 5.82 -8.78 6.90
N ALA A 27 5.45 -9.76 7.72
CA ALA A 27 4.80 -9.48 9.00
C ALA A 27 5.74 -8.68 9.93
N ILE A 28 5.18 -7.89 10.84
CA ILE A 28 5.94 -7.07 11.80
C ILE A 28 6.92 -7.96 12.57
N GLY A 29 8.18 -7.54 12.62
CA GLY A 29 9.26 -8.29 13.28
C GLY A 29 9.91 -9.37 12.42
N GLN A 30 9.44 -9.63 11.21
CA GLN A 30 10.15 -10.47 10.25
C GLN A 30 11.20 -9.66 9.49
N ALA A 31 12.32 -10.31 9.16
CA ALA A 31 13.38 -9.64 8.43
C ALA A 31 12.95 -9.34 6.98
N ALA A 32 12.86 -8.06 6.66
CA ALA A 32 12.77 -7.58 5.29
C ALA A 32 14.09 -6.91 4.95
N GLY A 33 15.05 -7.65 4.50
CA GLY A 33 16.37 -7.07 4.20
C GLY A 33 17.13 -7.88 3.18
N GLY A 34 17.99 -7.21 2.41
CA GLY A 34 18.84 -7.81 1.39
C GLY A 34 18.46 -7.40 -0.02
N THR A 35 19.19 -7.93 -0.98
CA THR A 35 18.90 -7.83 -2.40
C THR A 35 17.60 -8.58 -2.71
N GLY A 36 16.58 -7.85 -3.19
CA GLY A 36 15.27 -8.44 -3.46
C GLY A 36 14.23 -8.24 -2.35
N ALA A 37 14.45 -7.28 -1.44
CA ALA A 37 13.44 -6.94 -0.43
C ALA A 37 12.10 -6.58 -1.08
N LEU A 38 11.03 -7.12 -0.50
CA LEU A 38 9.64 -6.92 -0.93
C LEU A 38 8.82 -6.43 0.26
N PHE A 39 8.04 -5.37 0.05
CA PHE A 39 7.07 -4.85 1.00
C PHE A 39 5.71 -4.74 0.33
N VAL A 40 4.68 -5.21 0.99
CA VAL A 40 3.30 -5.15 0.52
C VAL A 40 2.41 -4.64 1.65
N VAL A 41 1.46 -3.77 1.31
CA VAL A 41 0.36 -3.36 2.19
C VAL A 41 -0.93 -3.49 1.40
N CYS A 42 -1.89 -4.20 1.96
CA CYS A 42 -3.20 -4.47 1.39
C CYS A 42 -4.28 -4.00 2.38
N ASP A 43 -5.29 -3.31 1.88
CA ASP A 43 -6.47 -2.89 2.60
C ASP A 43 -7.64 -3.75 2.14
N GLY A 44 -8.21 -4.52 3.05
CA GLY A 44 -9.31 -5.42 2.76
C GLY A 44 -10.62 -4.67 2.63
N VAL A 45 -11.25 -4.77 1.47
CA VAL A 45 -12.52 -4.12 1.15
C VAL A 45 -13.59 -5.18 0.99
N GLY A 46 -14.69 -5.05 1.71
CA GLY A 46 -15.83 -5.95 1.59
C GLY A 46 -16.83 -5.69 2.71
N GLY A 47 -18.07 -5.32 2.35
CA GLY A 47 -19.13 -5.19 3.34
C GLY A 47 -19.37 -6.54 4.02
N ALA A 48 -19.25 -6.57 5.32
CA ALA A 48 -19.72 -7.63 6.21
C ALA A 48 -18.95 -8.96 6.18
N GLU A 49 -17.66 -9.04 6.37
CA GLU A 49 -17.04 -10.24 6.98
C GLU A 49 -15.82 -10.90 6.30
N ARG A 50 -15.15 -10.33 5.32
CA ARG A 50 -13.98 -11.04 4.76
C ARG A 50 -12.87 -10.12 4.23
N GLY A 51 -12.84 -8.85 4.62
CA GLY A 51 -11.75 -7.94 4.23
C GLY A 51 -10.41 -8.46 4.74
N GLU A 52 -10.35 -8.94 5.98
CA GLU A 52 -9.16 -9.52 6.59
C GLU A 52 -8.64 -10.75 5.86
N VAL A 53 -9.55 -11.57 5.32
CA VAL A 53 -9.17 -12.74 4.54
C VAL A 53 -8.64 -12.32 3.17
N ALA A 54 -9.29 -11.35 2.53
CA ALA A 54 -8.88 -10.85 1.23
C ALA A 54 -7.48 -10.26 1.27
N SER A 55 -7.21 -9.34 2.20
CA SER A 55 -5.91 -8.69 2.35
C SER A 55 -4.79 -9.68 2.70
N ALA A 56 -5.07 -10.63 3.62
CA ALA A 56 -4.10 -11.66 4.02
C ALA A 56 -3.74 -12.59 2.84
N LEU A 57 -4.76 -13.13 2.13
CA LEU A 57 -4.54 -13.97 0.96
C LEU A 57 -3.78 -13.25 -0.15
N ALA A 58 -4.10 -11.98 -0.39
CA ALA A 58 -3.39 -11.17 -1.38
C ALA A 58 -1.93 -10.96 -1.00
N CYS A 59 -1.63 -10.54 0.23
CA CYS A 59 -0.26 -10.32 0.69
C CYS A 59 0.62 -11.57 0.50
N GLU A 60 0.12 -12.74 0.91
CA GLU A 60 0.84 -14.01 0.76
C GLU A 60 1.03 -14.39 -0.72
N ALA A 61 -0.06 -14.34 -1.50
CA ALA A 61 -0.02 -14.73 -2.90
C ALA A 61 0.86 -13.81 -3.75
N LEU A 62 0.86 -12.51 -3.46
CA LEU A 62 1.74 -11.54 -4.11
C LEU A 62 3.22 -11.82 -3.79
N ALA A 63 3.53 -12.12 -2.53
CA ALA A 63 4.90 -12.49 -2.13
C ALA A 63 5.36 -13.76 -2.83
N ASP A 64 4.54 -14.81 -2.88
CA ASP A 64 4.83 -16.06 -3.58
C ASP A 64 4.99 -15.83 -5.09
N GLY A 65 4.08 -15.07 -5.71
CA GLY A 65 4.14 -14.76 -7.14
C GLY A 65 5.39 -13.96 -7.51
N MET A 66 5.78 -13.00 -6.69
CA MET A 66 7.03 -12.25 -6.87
C MET A 66 8.25 -13.15 -6.71
N ALA A 67 8.24 -14.07 -5.75
CA ALA A 67 9.34 -15.05 -5.57
C ALA A 67 9.50 -15.96 -6.80
N VAL A 68 8.39 -16.48 -7.34
CA VAL A 68 8.38 -17.35 -8.54
C VAL A 68 8.91 -16.62 -9.77
N THR A 69 8.56 -15.36 -9.96
CA THR A 69 9.00 -14.55 -11.12
C THR A 69 10.37 -13.90 -10.92
N GLY A 70 11.03 -14.15 -9.79
CA GLY A 70 12.28 -13.49 -9.44
C GLY A 70 12.14 -11.98 -9.31
N GLY A 71 10.99 -11.50 -8.84
CA GLY A 71 10.71 -10.09 -8.62
C GLY A 71 10.43 -9.26 -9.88
N ARG A 72 10.11 -9.90 -11.02
CA ARG A 72 10.09 -9.22 -12.32
C ARG A 72 8.69 -9.00 -12.90
N ASP A 73 7.71 -9.80 -12.53
CA ASP A 73 6.37 -9.75 -13.11
C ASP A 73 5.31 -9.55 -12.03
N VAL A 74 5.02 -8.28 -11.77
CA VAL A 74 3.98 -7.86 -10.81
C VAL A 74 2.61 -8.34 -11.26
N GLN A 75 2.30 -8.28 -12.56
CA GLN A 75 0.98 -8.68 -13.03
C GLN A 75 0.76 -10.19 -12.89
N GLU A 76 1.80 -11.01 -13.04
CA GLU A 76 1.69 -12.44 -12.71
C GLU A 76 1.49 -12.66 -11.20
N ALA A 77 2.14 -11.87 -10.34
CA ALA A 77 1.88 -11.93 -8.89
C ALA A 77 0.42 -11.56 -8.56
N VAL A 78 -0.17 -10.56 -9.23
CA VAL A 78 -1.59 -10.23 -9.10
C VAL A 78 -2.47 -11.41 -9.55
N ARG A 79 -2.17 -12.02 -10.70
CA ARG A 79 -2.87 -13.23 -11.16
C ARG A 79 -2.76 -14.40 -10.17
N CYS A 80 -1.64 -14.52 -9.46
CA CYS A 80 -1.53 -15.51 -8.37
C CYS A 80 -2.50 -15.23 -7.23
N ALA A 81 -2.65 -13.95 -6.84
CA ALA A 81 -3.63 -13.56 -5.83
C ALA A 81 -5.06 -13.84 -6.29
N GLU A 82 -5.43 -13.49 -7.52
CA GLU A 82 -6.74 -13.76 -8.10
C GLU A 82 -7.08 -15.27 -8.08
N ARG A 83 -6.11 -16.11 -8.47
CA ARG A 83 -6.32 -17.58 -8.40
C ARG A 83 -6.51 -18.09 -6.96
N ARG A 84 -5.84 -17.50 -5.97
CA ARG A 84 -6.07 -17.82 -4.56
C ARG A 84 -7.45 -17.39 -4.09
N PHE A 85 -7.93 -16.23 -4.54
CA PHE A 85 -9.31 -15.79 -4.29
C PHE A 85 -10.32 -16.76 -4.88
N ASP A 86 -10.16 -17.18 -6.14
CA ASP A 86 -11.04 -18.15 -6.78
C ASP A 86 -11.10 -19.48 -6.01
N ALA A 87 -9.93 -19.98 -5.58
CA ALA A 87 -9.87 -21.21 -4.80
C ALA A 87 -10.56 -21.06 -3.43
N TYR A 88 -10.40 -19.91 -2.78
CA TYR A 88 -11.05 -19.62 -1.51
C TYR A 88 -12.57 -19.50 -1.68
N LEU A 89 -13.04 -18.76 -2.68
CA LEU A 89 -14.46 -18.54 -2.99
C LEU A 89 -15.17 -19.85 -3.39
N ALA A 90 -14.47 -20.77 -4.04
CA ALA A 90 -15.03 -22.10 -4.36
C ALA A 90 -15.33 -22.92 -3.10
N ALA A 91 -14.54 -22.75 -2.03
CA ALA A 91 -14.77 -23.40 -0.75
C ALA A 91 -15.69 -22.58 0.20
N HIS A 92 -15.77 -21.27 -0.02
CA HIS A 92 -16.48 -20.30 0.81
C HIS A 92 -17.34 -19.34 -0.03
N PRO A 93 -18.45 -19.83 -0.64
CA PRO A 93 -19.30 -18.99 -1.50
C PRO A 93 -19.90 -17.77 -0.79
N GLU A 94 -20.03 -17.82 0.53
CA GLU A 94 -20.49 -16.71 1.37
C GLU A 94 -19.52 -15.53 1.39
N ALA A 95 -18.25 -15.73 1.01
CA ALA A 95 -17.23 -14.68 0.91
C ALA A 95 -17.28 -13.91 -0.42
N THR A 96 -18.30 -14.17 -1.25
CA THR A 96 -18.47 -13.45 -2.53
C THR A 96 -18.53 -11.95 -2.31
N GLY A 97 -17.69 -11.21 -3.07
CA GLY A 97 -17.55 -9.77 -2.94
C GLY A 97 -16.38 -9.31 -2.08
N MET A 98 -15.62 -10.24 -1.49
CA MET A 98 -14.36 -9.88 -0.85
C MET A 98 -13.39 -9.30 -1.87
N ALA A 99 -12.68 -8.24 -1.48
CA ALA A 99 -11.73 -7.55 -2.33
C ALA A 99 -10.60 -6.96 -1.49
N THR A 100 -9.53 -6.53 -2.13
CA THR A 100 -8.46 -5.81 -1.45
C THR A 100 -7.73 -4.86 -2.39
N THR A 101 -7.16 -3.80 -1.81
CA THR A 101 -6.18 -2.95 -2.48
C THR A 101 -4.82 -3.62 -2.55
N LEU A 102 -3.88 -2.99 -3.22
CA LEU A 102 -2.46 -3.36 -3.26
C LEU A 102 -1.60 -2.12 -3.24
N THR A 103 -0.60 -2.08 -2.36
CA THR A 103 0.61 -1.29 -2.53
C THR A 103 1.83 -2.17 -2.38
N MET A 104 2.82 -2.00 -3.25
CA MET A 104 4.01 -2.85 -3.29
C MET A 104 5.27 -2.04 -3.57
N LEU A 105 6.36 -2.37 -2.86
CA LEU A 105 7.73 -2.00 -3.19
C LEU A 105 8.56 -3.27 -3.38
N ALA A 106 9.11 -3.46 -4.57
CA ALA A 106 10.05 -4.54 -4.86
C ALA A 106 11.42 -3.94 -5.22
N PHE A 107 12.42 -4.28 -4.43
CA PHE A 107 13.80 -3.82 -4.63
C PHE A 107 14.56 -4.81 -5.51
N GLY A 108 15.16 -4.32 -6.58
CA GLY A 108 15.90 -5.16 -7.53
C GLY A 108 17.04 -4.42 -8.20
N ASP A 109 17.68 -5.09 -9.17
CA ASP A 109 18.81 -4.54 -9.89
C ASP A 109 18.44 -3.25 -10.63
N GLY A 110 19.03 -2.14 -10.20
CA GLY A 110 18.92 -0.84 -10.85
C GLY A 110 17.67 -0.02 -10.52
N GLY A 111 16.99 -0.28 -9.38
CA GLY A 111 15.88 0.57 -8.94
C GLY A 111 14.86 -0.12 -8.05
N VAL A 112 13.74 0.58 -7.87
CA VAL A 112 12.61 0.12 -7.08
C VAL A 112 11.39 0.04 -7.98
N THR A 113 10.74 -1.12 -8.00
CA THR A 113 9.43 -1.29 -8.64
C THR A 113 8.36 -0.94 -7.63
N VAL A 114 7.53 0.03 -7.97
CA VAL A 114 6.31 0.40 -7.24
C VAL A 114 5.14 -0.18 -8.00
N ALA A 115 4.22 -0.82 -7.30
CA ALA A 115 2.94 -1.24 -7.89
C ALA A 115 1.79 -0.90 -6.94
N HIS A 116 0.62 -0.57 -7.50
CA HIS A 116 -0.57 -0.35 -6.70
C HIS A 116 -1.86 -0.66 -7.46
N ILE A 117 -2.89 -1.01 -6.67
CA ILE A 117 -4.29 -1.16 -7.07
C ILE A 117 -5.14 -0.58 -5.92
N GLY A 118 -6.08 0.31 -6.21
CA GLY A 118 -6.94 0.92 -5.20
C GLY A 118 -6.47 2.31 -4.78
N ASP A 119 -6.76 2.71 -3.56
CA ASP A 119 -6.52 4.04 -2.98
C ASP A 119 -5.51 4.03 -1.82
N SER A 120 -4.97 2.86 -1.48
CA SER A 120 -3.75 2.77 -0.68
C SER A 120 -2.57 3.34 -1.47
N ARG A 121 -1.64 4.02 -0.80
CA ARG A 121 -0.63 4.84 -1.48
C ARG A 121 0.81 4.41 -1.20
N VAL A 122 1.66 4.66 -2.18
CA VAL A 122 3.12 4.63 -2.05
C VAL A 122 3.67 6.04 -2.26
N TYR A 123 4.52 6.47 -1.34
CA TYR A 123 5.25 7.74 -1.42
C TYR A 123 6.75 7.49 -1.41
N GLN A 124 7.50 8.34 -2.12
CA GLN A 124 8.95 8.51 -1.96
C GLN A 124 9.23 9.89 -1.41
N PHE A 125 9.90 9.94 -0.27
CA PHE A 125 10.34 11.19 0.36
C PHE A 125 11.84 11.37 0.18
N ARG A 126 12.24 12.58 -0.21
CA ARG A 126 13.62 13.04 -0.26
C ARG A 126 13.72 14.38 0.46
N ASP A 127 14.59 14.48 1.46
CA ASP A 127 14.78 15.69 2.28
C ASP A 127 13.45 16.27 2.80
N GLY A 128 12.54 15.38 3.24
CA GLY A 128 11.22 15.73 3.75
C GLY A 128 10.19 16.13 2.69
N ARG A 129 10.53 16.06 1.40
CA ARG A 129 9.60 16.40 0.31
C ARG A 129 9.13 15.14 -0.41
N ILE A 130 7.87 15.12 -0.81
CA ILE A 130 7.35 14.08 -1.69
C ILE A 130 7.92 14.30 -3.09
N VAL A 131 8.70 13.33 -3.57
CA VAL A 131 9.25 13.31 -4.94
C VAL A 131 8.53 12.34 -5.86
N PHE A 132 7.78 11.40 -5.29
CA PHE A 132 6.87 10.50 -5.99
C PHE A 132 5.69 10.13 -5.08
N ARG A 133 4.53 9.95 -5.68
CA ARG A 133 3.32 9.41 -5.06
C ARG A 133 2.50 8.67 -6.10
N THR A 134 1.90 7.53 -5.73
CA THR A 134 0.88 6.83 -6.54
C THR A 134 -0.39 7.67 -6.65
N GLU A 135 -1.18 7.42 -7.66
CA GLU A 135 -2.45 8.11 -7.88
C GLU A 135 -3.61 7.14 -7.64
N ASP A 136 -4.51 7.48 -6.72
CA ASP A 136 -5.59 6.60 -6.27
C ASP A 136 -6.51 6.18 -7.42
N HIS A 137 -6.88 4.91 -7.46
CA HIS A 137 -7.94 4.38 -8.29
C HIS A 137 -9.30 4.62 -7.61
N SER A 138 -9.70 5.88 -7.51
CA SER A 138 -10.96 6.31 -6.89
C SER A 138 -11.90 6.98 -7.90
N LEU A 139 -13.20 6.90 -7.61
CA LEU A 139 -14.23 7.50 -8.44
C LEU A 139 -14.04 9.03 -8.56
N VAL A 140 -13.67 9.68 -7.47
CA VAL A 140 -13.44 11.13 -7.46
C VAL A 140 -12.24 11.52 -8.31
N ASN A 141 -11.17 10.72 -8.35
CA ASN A 141 -10.02 10.96 -9.23
C ASN A 141 -10.40 10.80 -10.71
N VAL A 142 -11.28 9.85 -11.05
CA VAL A 142 -11.83 9.76 -12.41
C VAL A 142 -12.57 11.05 -12.77
N TRP A 143 -13.36 11.60 -11.86
CA TRP A 143 -14.09 12.84 -12.12
C TRP A 143 -13.19 14.07 -12.24
N VAL A 144 -12.11 14.13 -11.44
CA VAL A 144 -11.09 15.18 -11.59
C VAL A 144 -10.43 15.11 -12.97
N LYS A 145 -10.02 13.91 -13.41
CA LYS A 145 -9.43 13.69 -14.75
C LYS A 145 -10.38 14.06 -15.88
N LEU A 146 -11.68 13.85 -15.69
CA LEU A 146 -12.71 14.24 -16.67
C LEU A 146 -13.10 15.72 -16.57
N GLY A 147 -12.51 16.49 -15.66
CA GLY A 147 -12.83 17.91 -15.45
C GLY A 147 -14.23 18.14 -14.87
N ARG A 148 -14.84 17.14 -14.21
CA ARG A 148 -16.18 17.24 -13.62
C ARG A 148 -16.17 17.89 -12.25
N ILE A 149 -15.10 17.69 -11.50
CA ILE A 149 -14.85 18.30 -10.19
C ILE A 149 -13.38 18.73 -10.11
N THR A 150 -13.07 19.66 -9.23
CA THR A 150 -11.70 20.05 -8.91
C THR A 150 -11.05 19.05 -7.94
N ALA A 151 -9.72 19.05 -7.84
CA ALA A 151 -9.02 18.25 -6.86
C ALA A 151 -9.40 18.62 -5.41
N GLU A 152 -9.69 19.90 -5.15
CA GLU A 152 -10.16 20.35 -3.84
C GLU A 152 -11.54 19.80 -3.49
N GLU A 153 -12.47 19.80 -4.46
CA GLU A 153 -13.82 19.22 -4.28
C GLU A 153 -13.72 17.71 -4.04
N ALA A 154 -12.80 17.01 -4.72
CA ALA A 154 -12.59 15.57 -4.57
C ALA A 154 -12.26 15.19 -3.11
N THR A 155 -11.42 15.98 -2.42
CA THR A 155 -11.01 15.68 -1.03
C THR A 155 -12.15 15.70 -0.02
N ARG A 156 -13.24 16.41 -0.33
CA ARG A 156 -14.42 16.56 0.56
C ARG A 156 -15.65 15.84 0.01
N HIS A 157 -15.51 15.14 -1.11
CA HIS A 157 -16.66 14.51 -1.77
C HIS A 157 -17.17 13.30 -0.96
N PRO A 158 -18.49 13.10 -0.81
CA PRO A 158 -19.06 11.96 -0.09
C PRO A 158 -18.62 10.59 -0.62
N GLN A 159 -18.29 10.50 -1.91
CA GLN A 159 -17.84 9.27 -2.57
C GLN A 159 -16.30 9.18 -2.73
N ARG A 160 -15.53 9.91 -1.92
CA ARG A 160 -14.07 9.90 -2.02
C ARG A 160 -13.44 8.53 -1.73
N HIS A 161 -14.11 7.69 -0.94
CA HIS A 161 -13.67 6.33 -0.61
C HIS A 161 -14.18 5.24 -1.58
N VAL A 162 -14.83 5.64 -2.69
CA VAL A 162 -15.28 4.66 -3.68
C VAL A 162 -14.11 4.33 -4.61
N ILE A 163 -13.52 3.17 -4.41
CA ILE A 163 -12.45 2.66 -5.28
C ILE A 163 -13.02 2.14 -6.60
N THR A 164 -12.23 2.24 -7.65
CA THR A 164 -12.59 1.80 -9.02
C THR A 164 -11.80 0.57 -9.46
N ARG A 165 -10.79 0.15 -8.70
CA ARG A 165 -10.01 -1.06 -8.91
C ARG A 165 -9.69 -1.72 -7.58
N ALA A 166 -9.80 -3.05 -7.55
CA ALA A 166 -9.42 -3.91 -6.42
C ALA A 166 -9.09 -5.31 -6.93
N ILE A 167 -8.33 -6.09 -6.19
CA ILE A 167 -8.13 -7.52 -6.44
C ILE A 167 -9.36 -8.25 -5.89
N GLN A 168 -10.05 -9.03 -6.74
CA GLN A 168 -11.30 -9.71 -6.37
C GLN A 168 -11.33 -11.19 -6.76
N GLY A 169 -10.59 -11.59 -7.77
CA GLY A 169 -10.60 -12.92 -8.37
C GLY A 169 -10.57 -12.85 -9.89
N SER A 170 -10.34 -13.97 -10.56
CA SER A 170 -10.09 -14.00 -12.00
C SER A 170 -11.29 -13.64 -12.87
N SER A 171 -12.50 -13.65 -12.32
CA SER A 171 -13.72 -13.21 -13.03
C SER A 171 -13.76 -11.69 -13.28
N ALA A 172 -13.00 -10.92 -12.49
CA ALA A 172 -12.86 -9.49 -12.63
C ALA A 172 -11.36 -9.13 -12.49
N PRO A 173 -10.52 -9.46 -13.50
CA PRO A 173 -9.08 -9.33 -13.38
C PRO A 173 -8.66 -7.89 -13.14
N ALA A 174 -7.77 -7.70 -12.18
CA ALA A 174 -7.23 -6.41 -11.81
C ALA A 174 -5.93 -6.12 -12.57
N GLU A 175 -5.77 -4.88 -13.02
CA GLU A 175 -4.53 -4.40 -13.61
C GLU A 175 -3.84 -3.46 -12.64
N ALA A 176 -2.60 -3.81 -12.25
CA ALA A 176 -1.79 -2.97 -11.40
C ALA A 176 -1.14 -1.84 -12.21
N ASP A 177 -1.16 -0.63 -11.67
CA ASP A 177 -0.27 0.42 -12.14
C ASP A 177 1.13 0.14 -11.61
N VAL A 178 2.10 -0.02 -12.53
CA VAL A 178 3.48 -0.39 -12.21
C VAL A 178 4.42 0.70 -12.69
N VAL A 179 5.24 1.23 -11.79
CA VAL A 179 6.25 2.25 -12.08
C VAL A 179 7.62 1.76 -11.59
N ARG A 180 8.64 1.89 -12.44
CA ARG A 180 10.02 1.63 -12.04
C ARG A 180 10.72 2.95 -11.73
N LEU A 181 11.04 3.15 -10.46
CA LEU A 181 11.81 4.30 -10.00
C LEU A 181 13.30 4.01 -10.10
N THR A 182 14.00 4.79 -10.93
CA THR A 182 15.46 4.69 -11.15
C THR A 182 16.24 5.78 -10.43
N ASP A 183 15.59 6.93 -10.11
CA ASP A 183 16.15 7.99 -9.27
C ASP A 183 15.84 7.73 -7.80
N VAL A 184 16.48 6.70 -7.25
CA VAL A 184 16.42 6.36 -5.82
C VAL A 184 17.80 6.63 -5.23
N ARG A 185 17.85 7.43 -4.16
CA ARG A 185 19.11 7.92 -3.58
C ARG A 185 19.24 7.52 -2.11
N PRO A 186 20.47 7.37 -1.62
CA PRO A 186 20.74 7.25 -0.19
C PRO A 186 20.08 8.39 0.60
N GLY A 187 19.34 8.03 1.65
CA GLY A 187 18.57 8.98 2.45
C GLY A 187 17.11 9.14 2.02
N ASP A 188 16.71 8.63 0.85
CA ASP A 188 15.30 8.51 0.50
C ASP A 188 14.58 7.59 1.49
N ARG A 189 13.31 7.87 1.72
CA ARG A 189 12.42 7.04 2.52
C ARG A 189 11.12 6.80 1.77
N PHE A 190 10.67 5.56 1.73
CA PHE A 190 9.38 5.22 1.17
C PHE A 190 8.35 5.03 2.29
N LEU A 191 7.13 5.45 2.04
CA LEU A 191 5.96 5.13 2.84
C LEU A 191 4.98 4.38 1.95
N LEU A 192 4.57 3.18 2.40
CA LEU A 192 3.39 2.47 1.88
C LEU A 192 2.33 2.56 2.95
N CYS A 193 1.12 2.94 2.63
CA CYS A 193 0.07 3.03 3.64
C CYS A 193 -1.32 2.82 3.06
N THR A 194 -2.23 2.33 3.91
CA THR A 194 -3.67 2.30 3.66
C THR A 194 -4.28 3.69 3.80
N ASP A 195 -5.52 3.85 3.37
CA ASP A 195 -6.24 5.13 3.39
C ASP A 195 -6.49 5.65 4.81
N GLY A 196 -6.56 4.75 5.82
CA GLY A 196 -6.68 5.16 7.22
C GLY A 196 -5.55 6.07 7.72
N VAL A 197 -4.37 6.06 7.07
CA VAL A 197 -3.31 7.05 7.32
C VAL A 197 -3.62 8.36 6.61
N THR A 198 -3.94 8.30 5.31
CA THR A 198 -4.07 9.50 4.45
C THR A 198 -5.38 10.25 4.65
N ASP A 199 -6.38 9.63 5.23
CA ASP A 199 -7.60 10.28 5.70
C ASP A 199 -7.36 11.22 6.89
N ILE A 200 -6.34 10.91 7.68
CA ILE A 200 -5.99 11.67 8.89
C ILE A 200 -4.84 12.65 8.65
N ILE A 201 -3.86 12.28 7.84
CA ILE A 201 -2.62 13.02 7.65
C ILE A 201 -2.49 13.42 6.18
N THR A 202 -2.57 14.72 5.90
CA THR A 202 -2.44 15.26 4.54
C THR A 202 -1.01 15.11 4.01
N ASP A 203 -0.82 15.22 2.69
CA ASP A 203 0.50 15.18 2.05
C ASP A 203 1.48 16.22 2.62
N ASP A 204 0.99 17.43 2.93
CA ASP A 204 1.81 18.49 3.55
C ASP A 204 2.22 18.12 4.99
N ALA A 205 1.31 17.53 5.75
CA ALA A 205 1.60 17.07 7.10
C ALA A 205 2.56 15.86 7.07
N LEU A 206 2.41 14.91 6.14
CA LEU A 206 3.39 13.84 5.93
C LEU A 206 4.76 14.41 5.59
N SER A 207 4.83 15.36 4.65
CA SER A 207 6.09 16.03 4.29
C SER A 207 6.76 16.68 5.51
N SER A 208 5.98 17.33 6.37
CA SER A 208 6.47 17.94 7.60
C SER A 208 7.00 16.89 8.59
N LEU A 209 6.31 15.76 8.76
CA LEU A 209 6.77 14.65 9.61
C LEU A 209 8.10 14.08 9.10
N PHE A 210 8.20 13.84 7.78
CA PHE A 210 9.42 13.32 7.17
C PHE A 210 10.58 14.33 7.17
N ALA A 211 10.31 15.63 7.20
CA ALA A 211 11.32 16.67 7.36
C ALA A 211 11.84 16.78 8.80
N THR A 212 10.93 16.65 9.79
CA THR A 212 11.25 16.87 11.21
C THR A 212 11.93 15.66 11.84
N HIS A 213 11.53 14.45 11.45
CA HIS A 213 12.01 13.21 12.04
C HIS A 213 13.00 12.49 11.11
N SER A 214 14.19 12.17 11.62
CA SER A 214 15.27 11.58 10.82
C SER A 214 15.20 10.06 10.68
N THR A 215 14.56 9.36 11.64
CA THR A 215 14.49 7.89 11.64
C THR A 215 13.11 7.37 11.25
N PRO A 216 13.01 6.20 10.61
CA PRO A 216 11.73 5.56 10.28
C PRO A 216 10.85 5.36 11.52
N GLU A 217 11.47 4.98 12.64
CA GLU A 217 10.76 4.77 13.90
C GLU A 217 10.13 6.07 14.43
N ALA A 218 10.85 7.18 14.41
CA ALA A 218 10.32 8.45 14.90
C ALA A 218 9.17 8.97 14.02
N VAL A 219 9.28 8.84 12.70
CA VAL A 219 8.17 9.16 11.77
C VAL A 219 6.99 8.23 12.03
N GLY A 220 7.23 6.92 12.16
CA GLY A 220 6.19 5.93 12.38
C GLY A 220 5.42 6.16 13.68
N ARG A 221 6.10 6.48 14.76
CA ARG A 221 5.45 6.84 16.05
C ARG A 221 4.59 8.09 15.90
N ALA A 222 5.07 9.12 15.21
CA ALA A 222 4.28 10.32 14.96
C ALA A 222 3.03 10.06 14.09
N ILE A 223 3.12 9.14 13.12
CA ILE A 223 1.95 8.68 12.36
C ILE A 223 0.97 7.94 13.28
N ILE A 224 1.45 7.00 14.09
CA ILE A 224 0.62 6.25 15.05
C ILE A 224 -0.09 7.22 16.01
N ASP A 225 0.63 8.16 16.61
CA ASP A 225 0.06 9.13 17.54
C ASP A 225 -1.04 9.98 16.90
N ALA A 226 -0.84 10.40 15.63
CA ALA A 226 -1.83 11.18 14.89
C ALA A 226 -3.07 10.36 14.52
N CYS A 227 -2.89 9.10 14.11
CA CYS A 227 -3.97 8.22 13.67
C CYS A 227 -4.75 7.63 14.86
N SER A 228 -4.09 7.18 15.92
CA SER A 228 -4.73 6.51 17.07
C SER A 228 -5.83 7.34 17.73
N VAL A 229 -5.76 8.67 17.65
CA VAL A 229 -6.76 9.58 18.21
C VAL A 229 -7.96 9.81 17.29
N ARG A 230 -7.76 9.70 15.95
CA ARG A 230 -8.72 10.21 14.96
C ARG A 230 -9.13 9.19 13.91
N ALA A 231 -8.34 8.14 13.68
CA ALA A 231 -8.66 7.15 12.66
C ALA A 231 -9.94 6.39 13.03
N ARG A 232 -10.90 6.40 12.11
CA ARG A 232 -12.13 5.63 12.19
C ARG A 232 -12.01 4.28 11.50
N ASP A 233 -10.99 4.16 10.63
CA ASP A 233 -10.65 2.95 9.90
C ASP A 233 -9.39 2.30 10.44
N ASN A 234 -9.11 1.08 9.96
CA ASN A 234 -7.82 0.45 10.13
C ASN A 234 -6.74 1.34 9.51
N PHE A 235 -5.52 1.31 10.04
CA PHE A 235 -4.40 2.00 9.43
C PHE A 235 -3.13 1.16 9.52
N SER A 236 -2.56 0.90 8.37
CA SER A 236 -1.36 0.09 8.25
C SER A 236 -0.35 0.77 7.33
N PHE A 237 0.94 0.64 7.67
CA PHE A 237 1.99 1.24 6.86
C PHE A 237 3.36 0.59 7.07
N TYR A 238 4.21 0.79 6.05
CA TYR A 238 5.66 0.61 6.10
C TYR A 238 6.37 1.93 5.86
N ILE A 239 7.46 2.17 6.61
CA ILE A 239 8.46 3.20 6.31
C ILE A 239 9.76 2.47 6.00
N VAL A 240 10.23 2.58 4.75
CA VAL A 240 11.40 1.85 4.25
C VAL A 240 12.50 2.85 3.91
N PRO A 241 13.60 2.90 4.69
CA PRO A 241 14.71 3.81 4.43
C PRO A 241 15.71 3.24 3.45
N ILE A 242 16.29 4.11 2.62
CA ILE A 242 17.39 3.78 1.71
C ILE A 242 18.71 4.18 2.35
N LEU A 243 19.59 3.22 2.53
CA LEU A 243 20.90 3.43 3.15
C LEU A 243 21.88 4.08 2.19
N ARG A 244 22.86 4.78 2.78
CA ARG A 244 24.08 5.15 2.08
C ARG A 244 24.90 3.88 1.93
N GLY A 245 25.18 3.48 0.69
CA GLY A 245 26.12 2.40 0.38
C GLY A 245 27.57 2.82 0.57
#